data_22492a1e89f1330b9bb83b0727bd868f
#
_entry.id   22492a1e89f1330b9bb83b0727bd868f
#
_cell.length_a   1.000
_cell.length_b   1.000
_cell.length_c   1.000
_cell.angle_alpha   90.00
_cell.angle_beta   90.00
_cell.angle_gamma   90.00
#
_symmetry.space_group_name_H-M   'P 1'
#
loop_
_entity.id
_entity.type
_entity.pdbx_description
1 polymer ?
#
loop_
_entity_poly.entity_id
_entity_poly.type
_entity_poly.pdbx_seq_one_letter_code
_entity_poly.pdbx_strand_id
1 'polypeptide(L)'
;MFVQSIKFIEAHNGNKKEVSIYGQELTNTTYKLGKMNLAIRGIAANLGERAADTFHRDQHPDLKADYIMANPPFNQKAWRAEDELTDDPRWKGYEVPPKSNANYAWILNMVSKLSVNGVAGFILANGALSGGGEEYKIRKKLIENNLVEAIIILPRSMFYTTDISVTLWILNRNKKQHEKEIGDTKVKLRGREDEILFMDLRQIGIPFEKKFIQFSDDQVERISNTFNQWQIQDGDFENKAEYSYSAKLDEVIKKDYSLVPSKYIEFVNRDENIDFDEKMSGLQIELSELLQKQIESNNKLRDVFKNLGYEI
;
A
#
# COMPACT_ATOMS: atom_id res chain seq x y z
N MET A 1 -3.18 0.96 -14.02
CA MET A 1 -2.35 -0.17 -13.60
C MET A 1 -1.93 -1.03 -14.79
N PHE A 2 -2.78 -1.72 -15.53
CA PHE A 2 -2.42 -2.66 -16.61
C PHE A 2 -1.40 -2.16 -17.61
N VAL A 3 -1.55 -0.92 -18.12
CA VAL A 3 -0.58 -0.31 -19.05
C VAL A 3 0.82 -0.22 -18.43
N GLN A 4 0.90 0.14 -17.16
CA GLN A 4 2.19 0.21 -16.46
C GLN A 4 2.77 -1.17 -16.17
N SER A 5 1.92 -2.16 -15.88
CA SER A 5 2.37 -3.55 -15.72
C SER A 5 2.99 -4.09 -17.01
N ILE A 6 2.35 -3.83 -18.17
CA ILE A 6 2.92 -4.24 -19.47
C ILE A 6 4.25 -3.53 -19.75
N LYS A 7 4.34 -2.21 -19.50
CA LYS A 7 5.61 -1.48 -19.64
C LYS A 7 6.72 -2.04 -18.73
N PHE A 8 6.35 -2.38 -17.49
CA PHE A 8 7.29 -3.01 -16.56
C PHE A 8 7.80 -4.36 -17.10
N ILE A 9 6.92 -5.22 -17.59
CA ILE A 9 7.26 -6.51 -18.17
C ILE A 9 8.21 -6.34 -19.36
N GLU A 10 7.88 -5.43 -20.29
CA GLU A 10 8.72 -5.13 -21.45
C GLU A 10 10.10 -4.57 -21.05
N ALA A 11 10.14 -3.68 -20.06
CA ALA A 11 11.40 -3.11 -19.55
C ALA A 11 12.32 -4.15 -18.87
N HIS A 12 11.74 -5.27 -18.42
CA HIS A 12 12.47 -6.39 -17.80
C HIS A 12 12.61 -7.60 -18.75
N ASN A 13 12.57 -7.38 -20.05
CA ASN A 13 12.71 -8.39 -21.10
C ASN A 13 11.63 -9.49 -21.06
N GLY A 14 10.51 -9.27 -20.41
CA GLY A 14 9.38 -10.20 -20.40
C GLY A 14 8.54 -10.10 -21.66
N ASN A 15 7.84 -11.18 -21.98
CA ASN A 15 6.98 -11.26 -23.15
C ASN A 15 5.54 -10.90 -22.80
N LYS A 16 5.08 -9.73 -23.25
CA LYS A 16 3.69 -9.29 -23.00
C LYS A 16 2.61 -10.22 -23.59
N LYS A 17 2.95 -11.08 -24.58
CA LYS A 17 1.99 -12.03 -25.18
C LYS A 17 1.70 -13.21 -24.26
N GLU A 18 2.54 -13.45 -23.26
CA GLU A 18 2.37 -14.51 -22.25
C GLU A 18 1.55 -14.05 -21.04
N VAL A 19 1.12 -12.77 -21.03
CA VAL A 19 0.38 -12.18 -19.92
C VAL A 19 -1.11 -12.13 -20.25
N SER A 20 -1.91 -12.79 -19.43
CA SER A 20 -3.37 -12.70 -19.44
C SER A 20 -3.85 -11.69 -18.41
N ILE A 21 -4.58 -10.68 -18.87
CA ILE A 21 -5.08 -9.57 -18.02
C ILE A 21 -6.56 -9.75 -17.76
N TYR A 22 -6.93 -9.69 -16.47
CA TYR A 22 -8.30 -9.74 -16.00
C TYR A 22 -8.62 -8.52 -15.14
N GLY A 23 -9.85 -8.06 -15.21
CA GLY A 23 -10.32 -6.95 -14.39
C GLY A 23 -11.83 -6.86 -14.40
N GLN A 24 -12.35 -5.99 -13.56
CA GLN A 24 -13.78 -5.69 -13.52
C GLN A 24 -13.99 -4.24 -13.11
N GLU A 25 -14.98 -3.59 -13.70
CA GLU A 25 -15.31 -2.19 -13.46
C GLU A 25 -16.78 -2.03 -13.07
N LEU A 26 -17.04 -1.20 -12.07
CA LEU A 26 -18.37 -0.96 -11.55
C LEU A 26 -19.24 -0.17 -12.55
N THR A 27 -18.69 0.89 -13.13
CA THR A 27 -19.47 1.82 -13.96
C THR A 27 -19.27 1.57 -15.46
N ASN A 28 -20.34 1.74 -16.24
CA ASN A 28 -20.31 1.53 -17.68
C ASN A 28 -19.33 2.48 -18.40
N THR A 29 -19.23 3.72 -17.92
CA THR A 29 -18.28 4.69 -18.49
C THR A 29 -16.84 4.24 -18.28
N THR A 30 -16.46 3.88 -17.05
CA THR A 30 -15.10 3.40 -16.74
C THR A 30 -14.79 2.09 -17.47
N TYR A 31 -15.75 1.18 -17.56
CA TYR A 31 -15.61 -0.07 -18.31
C TYR A 31 -15.29 0.20 -19.79
N LYS A 32 -16.06 1.07 -20.46
CA LYS A 32 -15.84 1.44 -21.88
C LYS A 32 -14.50 2.15 -22.07
N LEU A 33 -14.17 3.12 -21.20
CA LEU A 33 -12.90 3.83 -21.25
C LEU A 33 -11.71 2.88 -20.99
N GLY A 34 -11.85 1.95 -20.06
CA GLY A 34 -10.85 0.91 -19.79
C GLY A 34 -10.59 0.04 -21.02
N LYS A 35 -11.65 -0.49 -21.65
CA LYS A 35 -11.54 -1.27 -22.90
C LYS A 35 -10.88 -0.47 -24.02
N MET A 36 -11.31 0.76 -24.24
CA MET A 36 -10.75 1.63 -25.27
C MET A 36 -9.26 1.93 -25.01
N ASN A 37 -8.91 2.25 -23.76
CA ASN A 37 -7.53 2.53 -23.37
C ASN A 37 -6.58 1.34 -23.61
N LEU A 38 -7.03 0.12 -23.34
CA LEU A 38 -6.26 -1.10 -23.57
C LEU A 38 -6.20 -1.44 -25.07
N ALA A 39 -7.32 -1.32 -25.80
CA ALA A 39 -7.39 -1.59 -27.23
C ALA A 39 -6.46 -0.70 -28.06
N ILE A 40 -6.42 0.63 -27.79
CA ILE A 40 -5.52 1.58 -28.47
C ILE A 40 -4.05 1.20 -28.27
N ARG A 41 -3.71 0.51 -27.19
CA ARG A 41 -2.35 0.07 -26.88
C ARG A 41 -2.06 -1.39 -27.30
N GLY A 42 -3.00 -2.02 -27.96
CA GLY A 42 -2.86 -3.41 -28.38
C GLY A 42 -2.77 -4.40 -27.22
N ILE A 43 -3.34 -4.04 -26.06
CA ILE A 43 -3.34 -4.89 -24.87
C ILE A 43 -4.65 -5.67 -24.81
N ALA A 44 -4.57 -6.99 -24.95
CA ALA A 44 -5.71 -7.87 -24.75
C ALA A 44 -6.01 -8.03 -23.26
N ALA A 45 -7.27 -7.84 -22.88
CA ALA A 45 -7.71 -7.99 -21.48
C ALA A 45 -9.16 -8.47 -21.41
N ASN A 46 -9.44 -9.32 -20.43
CA ASN A 46 -10.79 -9.73 -20.08
C ASN A 46 -11.30 -8.86 -18.92
N LEU A 47 -12.10 -7.84 -19.22
CA LEU A 47 -12.71 -6.97 -18.21
C LEU A 47 -14.12 -7.42 -17.83
N GLY A 48 -14.49 -8.64 -18.12
CA GLY A 48 -15.84 -9.16 -17.99
C GLY A 48 -16.75 -8.78 -19.17
N GLU A 49 -17.98 -9.29 -19.15
CA GLU A 49 -18.96 -9.07 -20.21
C GLU A 49 -19.50 -7.63 -20.19
N ARG A 50 -19.63 -7.06 -18.99
CA ARG A 50 -20.23 -5.74 -18.75
C ARG A 50 -19.70 -5.10 -17.47
N ALA A 51 -20.01 -3.82 -17.28
CA ALA A 51 -19.83 -3.16 -16.00
C ALA A 51 -20.68 -3.86 -14.93
N ALA A 52 -20.08 -4.17 -13.79
CA ALA A 52 -20.78 -4.82 -12.67
C ALA A 52 -20.03 -4.60 -11.35
N ASP A 53 -20.80 -4.59 -10.26
CA ASP A 53 -20.24 -4.60 -8.91
C ASP A 53 -19.48 -5.91 -8.63
N THR A 54 -18.25 -5.79 -8.16
CA THR A 54 -17.36 -6.95 -7.92
C THR A 54 -17.91 -7.86 -6.81
N PHE A 55 -18.59 -7.33 -5.83
CA PHE A 55 -19.11 -8.13 -4.72
C PHE A 55 -20.41 -8.85 -5.12
N HIS A 56 -21.36 -8.13 -5.73
CA HIS A 56 -22.67 -8.67 -6.05
C HIS A 56 -22.69 -9.47 -7.36
N ARG A 57 -21.75 -9.22 -8.26
CA ARG A 57 -21.66 -9.91 -9.55
C ARG A 57 -20.22 -10.10 -9.99
N ASP A 58 -19.57 -11.07 -9.40
CA ASP A 58 -18.24 -11.50 -9.80
C ASP A 58 -18.28 -12.09 -11.21
N GLN A 59 -17.57 -11.51 -12.16
CA GLN A 59 -17.48 -11.97 -13.53
C GLN A 59 -16.31 -12.91 -13.80
N HIS A 60 -15.49 -13.18 -12.79
CA HIS A 60 -14.32 -14.04 -12.84
C HIS A 60 -14.27 -14.99 -11.63
N PRO A 61 -15.35 -15.75 -11.31
CA PRO A 61 -15.43 -16.52 -10.06
C PRO A 61 -14.34 -17.59 -9.94
N ASP A 62 -13.97 -18.22 -11.05
CA ASP A 62 -13.00 -19.32 -11.10
C ASP A 62 -11.55 -18.84 -11.37
N LEU A 63 -11.33 -17.54 -11.50
CA LEU A 63 -10.01 -16.99 -11.77
C LEU A 63 -9.03 -17.35 -10.65
N LYS A 64 -7.85 -17.86 -11.05
CA LYS A 64 -6.68 -18.03 -10.21
C LYS A 64 -5.52 -17.25 -10.83
N ALA A 65 -5.22 -16.12 -10.24
CA ALA A 65 -4.22 -15.18 -10.74
C ALA A 65 -2.87 -15.38 -10.04
N ASP A 66 -1.80 -15.28 -10.80
CA ASP A 66 -0.44 -15.32 -10.26
C ASP A 66 -0.06 -13.99 -9.62
N TYR A 67 -0.59 -12.88 -10.16
CA TYR A 67 -0.37 -11.54 -9.62
C TYR A 67 -1.68 -10.77 -9.57
N ILE A 68 -1.96 -10.17 -8.43
CA ILE A 68 -3.08 -9.24 -8.26
C ILE A 68 -2.52 -7.88 -7.85
N MET A 69 -2.93 -6.84 -8.55
CA MET A 69 -2.62 -5.45 -8.20
C MET A 69 -3.92 -4.67 -8.05
N ALA A 70 -4.12 -3.99 -6.92
CA ALA A 70 -5.34 -3.25 -6.66
C ALA A 70 -5.11 -1.95 -5.88
N ASN A 71 -5.96 -0.97 -6.17
CA ASN A 71 -6.17 0.22 -5.35
C ASN A 71 -7.69 0.33 -5.14
N PRO A 72 -8.25 -0.49 -4.23
CA PRO A 72 -9.70 -0.50 -4.00
C PRO A 72 -10.15 0.81 -3.32
N PRO A 73 -11.45 1.13 -3.35
CA PRO A 73 -12.00 2.27 -2.60
C PRO A 73 -11.69 2.13 -1.10
N PHE A 74 -11.09 3.18 -0.49
CA PHE A 74 -10.76 3.16 0.93
C PHE A 74 -12.00 3.31 1.79
N ASN A 75 -12.13 2.46 2.79
CA ASN A 75 -13.18 2.54 3.81
C ASN A 75 -14.60 2.62 3.20
N GLN A 76 -14.86 1.91 2.13
CA GLN A 76 -16.16 1.88 1.45
C GLN A 76 -17.22 1.38 2.42
N LYS A 77 -18.23 2.22 2.67
CA LYS A 77 -19.36 1.93 3.55
C LYS A 77 -20.54 1.40 2.74
N ALA A 78 -21.47 0.72 3.41
CA ALA A 78 -22.72 0.24 2.83
C ALA A 78 -22.52 -0.54 1.51
N TRP A 79 -21.49 -1.35 1.44
CA TRP A 79 -21.13 -2.16 0.27
C TRP A 79 -22.00 -3.42 0.11
N ARG A 80 -22.73 -3.81 1.16
CA ARG A 80 -23.77 -4.86 1.20
C ARG A 80 -24.82 -4.54 2.23
N ALA A 81 -26.03 -5.11 2.09
CA ALA A 81 -27.02 -5.13 3.15
C ALA A 81 -26.67 -6.12 4.27
N GLU A 82 -27.46 -6.14 5.36
CA GLU A 82 -27.17 -6.98 6.54
C GLU A 82 -27.06 -8.45 6.18
N ASP A 83 -28.05 -8.95 5.46
CA ASP A 83 -28.22 -10.38 5.13
C ASP A 83 -27.65 -10.76 3.76
N GLU A 84 -27.01 -9.81 3.06
CA GLU A 84 -26.41 -10.09 1.75
C GLU A 84 -24.99 -10.62 1.88
N LEU A 85 -24.61 -11.51 0.97
CA LEU A 85 -23.25 -12.06 0.82
C LEU A 85 -22.71 -12.73 2.10
N THR A 86 -23.57 -13.19 3.00
CA THR A 86 -23.14 -13.86 4.23
C THR A 86 -22.52 -15.23 3.97
N ASP A 87 -23.02 -15.96 2.97
CA ASP A 87 -22.55 -17.27 2.57
C ASP A 87 -21.67 -17.25 1.30
N ASP A 88 -21.11 -16.10 0.97
CA ASP A 88 -20.28 -15.95 -0.23
C ASP A 88 -19.00 -16.79 -0.13
N PRO A 89 -18.69 -17.60 -1.16
CA PRO A 89 -17.54 -18.52 -1.15
C PRO A 89 -16.19 -17.83 -0.96
N ARG A 90 -16.08 -16.52 -1.23
CA ARG A 90 -14.85 -15.74 -1.06
C ARG A 90 -14.43 -15.59 0.39
N TRP A 91 -15.37 -15.67 1.34
CA TRP A 91 -15.06 -15.63 2.78
C TRP A 91 -15.02 -16.99 3.44
N LYS A 92 -15.11 -18.06 2.68
CA LYS A 92 -15.08 -19.42 3.26
C LYS A 92 -13.82 -19.64 4.12
N GLY A 93 -14.04 -19.94 5.40
CA GLY A 93 -12.96 -20.11 6.39
C GLY A 93 -12.53 -18.83 7.10
N TYR A 94 -13.19 -17.71 6.81
CA TYR A 94 -13.04 -16.42 7.50
C TYR A 94 -14.38 -15.94 8.05
N GLU A 95 -14.33 -14.93 8.91
CA GLU A 95 -15.54 -14.19 9.28
C GLU A 95 -16.08 -13.40 8.08
N VAL A 96 -17.38 -13.17 8.05
CA VAL A 96 -18.01 -12.29 7.05
C VAL A 96 -17.53 -10.86 7.27
N PRO A 97 -16.99 -10.19 6.24
CA PRO A 97 -16.51 -8.82 6.40
C PRO A 97 -17.63 -7.85 6.82
N PRO A 98 -17.34 -6.87 7.70
CA PRO A 98 -18.36 -5.97 8.22
C PRO A 98 -19.00 -5.13 7.12
N LYS A 99 -20.33 -4.93 7.19
CA LYS A 99 -21.07 -4.07 6.24
C LYS A 99 -20.65 -2.60 6.31
N SER A 100 -20.09 -2.19 7.44
CA SER A 100 -19.66 -0.82 7.69
C SER A 100 -18.37 -0.44 6.95
N ASN A 101 -17.58 -1.44 6.51
CA ASN A 101 -16.30 -1.20 5.85
C ASN A 101 -15.90 -2.38 4.95
N ALA A 102 -15.66 -2.13 3.68
CA ALA A 102 -15.31 -3.14 2.68
C ALA A 102 -13.82 -3.50 2.62
N ASN A 103 -12.93 -2.89 3.41
CA ASN A 103 -11.50 -3.12 3.30
C ASN A 103 -11.16 -4.62 3.32
N TYR A 104 -11.68 -5.36 4.28
CA TYR A 104 -11.44 -6.80 4.39
C TYR A 104 -12.22 -7.65 3.39
N ALA A 105 -13.34 -7.15 2.85
CA ALA A 105 -14.02 -7.78 1.73
C ALA A 105 -13.14 -7.73 0.46
N TRP A 106 -12.49 -6.61 0.20
CA TRP A 106 -11.51 -6.49 -0.88
C TRP A 106 -10.32 -7.43 -0.69
N ILE A 107 -9.77 -7.50 0.53
CA ILE A 107 -8.68 -8.44 0.86
C ILE A 107 -9.10 -9.88 0.56
N LEU A 108 -10.23 -10.32 1.09
CA LEU A 108 -10.69 -11.70 0.90
C LEU A 108 -11.07 -12.01 -0.55
N ASN A 109 -11.64 -11.04 -1.28
CA ASN A 109 -11.87 -11.18 -2.72
C ASN A 109 -10.56 -11.44 -3.47
N MET A 110 -9.49 -10.73 -3.15
CA MET A 110 -8.17 -10.96 -3.75
C MET A 110 -7.59 -12.32 -3.33
N VAL A 111 -7.63 -12.66 -2.04
CA VAL A 111 -7.15 -13.95 -1.51
C VAL A 111 -7.83 -15.12 -2.19
N SER A 112 -9.15 -15.05 -2.40
CA SER A 112 -9.94 -16.11 -3.06
C SER A 112 -9.51 -16.37 -4.51
N LYS A 113 -8.96 -15.35 -5.16
CA LYS A 113 -8.53 -15.37 -6.58
C LYS A 113 -7.02 -15.62 -6.77
N LEU A 114 -6.23 -15.71 -5.72
CA LEU A 114 -4.81 -16.04 -5.86
C LEU A 114 -4.62 -17.51 -6.24
N SER A 115 -3.72 -17.77 -7.17
CA SER A 115 -3.18 -19.10 -7.47
C SER A 115 -2.37 -19.64 -6.26
N VAL A 116 -1.94 -20.89 -6.34
CA VAL A 116 -1.18 -21.55 -5.24
C VAL A 116 0.15 -20.85 -4.93
N ASN A 117 0.74 -20.17 -5.89
CA ASN A 117 1.96 -19.36 -5.75
C ASN A 117 1.70 -17.87 -5.95
N GLY A 118 0.42 -17.47 -5.91
CA GLY A 118 0.01 -16.12 -6.25
C GLY A 118 0.41 -15.09 -5.21
N VAL A 119 0.71 -13.89 -5.70
CA VAL A 119 1.07 -12.71 -4.91
C VAL A 119 0.10 -11.57 -5.20
N ALA A 120 -0.41 -10.92 -4.15
CA ALA A 120 -1.22 -9.71 -4.28
C ALA A 120 -0.50 -8.51 -3.66
N GLY A 121 -0.43 -7.41 -4.42
CA GLY A 121 0.01 -6.10 -3.94
C GLY A 121 -1.13 -5.09 -4.05
N PHE A 122 -1.56 -4.50 -2.95
CA PHE A 122 -2.67 -3.55 -2.95
C PHE A 122 -2.53 -2.49 -1.85
N ILE A 123 -3.22 -1.39 -2.06
CA ILE A 123 -3.13 -0.23 -1.17
C ILE A 123 -4.40 -0.09 -0.36
N LEU A 124 -4.28 0.14 0.95
CA LEU A 124 -5.39 0.45 1.85
C LEU A 124 -5.05 1.62 2.78
N ALA A 125 -6.07 2.24 3.32
CA ALA A 125 -5.92 3.20 4.42
C ALA A 125 -5.40 2.51 5.68
N ASN A 126 -4.60 3.23 6.48
CA ASN A 126 -3.90 2.69 7.66
C ASN A 126 -4.82 2.11 8.73
N GLY A 127 -6.09 2.52 8.79
CA GLY A 127 -7.09 1.94 9.70
C GLY A 127 -7.24 0.41 9.58
N ALA A 128 -7.03 -0.14 8.39
CA ALA A 128 -7.10 -1.59 8.16
C ALA A 128 -6.04 -2.39 8.93
N LEU A 129 -4.94 -1.76 9.36
CA LEU A 129 -3.83 -2.41 10.08
C LEU A 129 -4.20 -2.83 11.53
N SER A 130 -5.22 -2.21 12.11
CA SER A 130 -5.57 -2.38 13.53
C SER A 130 -7.08 -2.36 13.81
N GLY A 131 -7.92 -2.46 12.78
CA GLY A 131 -9.37 -2.54 12.93
C GLY A 131 -9.79 -3.66 13.90
N GLY A 132 -10.82 -3.42 14.72
CA GLY A 132 -11.36 -4.38 15.68
C GLY A 132 -12.50 -5.24 15.10
N GLY A 133 -13.22 -5.99 15.96
CA GLY A 133 -14.39 -6.76 15.56
C GLY A 133 -14.09 -7.84 14.51
N GLU A 134 -14.93 -7.90 13.47
CA GLU A 134 -14.78 -8.85 12.36
C GLU A 134 -13.47 -8.62 11.59
N GLU A 135 -13.05 -7.38 11.41
CA GLU A 135 -11.79 -7.05 10.76
C GLU A 135 -10.59 -7.64 11.51
N TYR A 136 -10.61 -7.58 12.85
CA TYR A 136 -9.57 -8.21 13.68
C TYR A 136 -9.52 -9.72 13.46
N LYS A 137 -10.67 -10.40 13.49
CA LYS A 137 -10.74 -11.86 13.33
C LYS A 137 -10.24 -12.30 11.96
N ILE A 138 -10.61 -11.56 10.90
CA ILE A 138 -10.13 -11.83 9.55
C ILE A 138 -8.62 -11.61 9.47
N ARG A 139 -8.11 -10.48 10.01
CA ARG A 139 -6.68 -10.16 10.04
C ARG A 139 -5.87 -11.24 10.76
N LYS A 140 -6.31 -11.62 11.94
CA LYS A 140 -5.72 -12.72 12.71
C LYS A 140 -5.61 -13.98 11.85
N LYS A 141 -6.71 -14.39 11.21
CA LYS A 141 -6.76 -15.57 10.37
C LYS A 141 -5.86 -15.49 9.13
N LEU A 142 -5.74 -14.32 8.51
CA LEU A 142 -4.81 -14.08 7.40
C LEU A 142 -3.35 -14.27 7.82
N ILE A 143 -2.99 -13.80 9.02
CA ILE A 143 -1.66 -13.94 9.61
C ILE A 143 -1.38 -15.39 9.97
N GLU A 144 -2.30 -16.07 10.69
CA GLU A 144 -2.18 -17.49 11.05
C GLU A 144 -2.12 -18.41 9.83
N ASN A 145 -2.75 -18.04 8.72
CA ASN A 145 -2.65 -18.75 7.44
C ASN A 145 -1.36 -18.40 6.65
N ASN A 146 -0.43 -17.66 7.24
CA ASN A 146 0.84 -17.26 6.60
C ASN A 146 0.68 -16.49 5.27
N LEU A 147 -0.42 -15.77 5.09
CA LEU A 147 -0.69 -15.03 3.85
C LEU A 147 -0.03 -13.65 3.81
N VAL A 148 0.15 -13.00 4.96
CA VAL A 148 0.74 -11.66 5.01
C VAL A 148 2.26 -11.77 4.84
N GLU A 149 2.78 -11.22 3.74
CA GLU A 149 4.21 -11.20 3.41
C GLU A 149 4.89 -9.93 3.93
N ALA A 150 4.34 -8.76 3.53
CA ALA A 150 4.89 -7.48 3.95
C ALA A 150 3.82 -6.41 4.10
N ILE A 151 4.11 -5.44 4.96
CA ILE A 151 3.32 -4.23 5.22
C ILE A 151 4.25 -3.03 5.10
N ILE A 152 3.99 -2.17 4.12
CA ILE A 152 4.85 -1.04 3.76
C ILE A 152 4.04 0.25 3.85
N ILE A 153 4.35 1.09 4.84
CA ILE A 153 3.69 2.39 4.99
C ILE A 153 4.31 3.39 4.02
N LEU A 154 3.47 4.08 3.24
CA LEU A 154 3.88 5.04 2.23
C LEU A 154 3.79 6.48 2.76
N PRO A 155 4.54 7.43 2.17
CA PRO A 155 4.45 8.84 2.50
C PRO A 155 3.04 9.40 2.29
N ARG A 156 2.75 10.53 2.93
CA ARG A 156 1.58 11.36 2.60
C ARG A 156 1.77 12.00 1.22
N SER A 157 0.68 12.54 0.69
CA SER A 157 0.68 13.34 -0.56
C SER A 157 1.24 12.62 -1.81
N MET A 158 1.20 11.29 -1.85
CA MET A 158 1.54 10.52 -3.05
C MET A 158 0.40 10.45 -4.08
N PHE A 159 -0.81 10.86 -3.71
CA PHE A 159 -1.99 10.77 -4.56
C PHE A 159 -2.61 12.15 -4.79
N TYR A 160 -3.06 12.43 -6.01
CA TYR A 160 -3.66 13.71 -6.37
C TYR A 160 -4.92 14.05 -5.61
N THR A 161 -5.69 13.05 -5.20
CA THR A 161 -7.02 13.20 -4.59
C THR A 161 -7.05 13.06 -3.08
N THR A 162 -5.96 12.64 -2.46
CA THR A 162 -5.89 12.43 -1.01
C THR A 162 -4.50 12.69 -0.46
N ASP A 163 -4.43 13.33 0.69
CA ASP A 163 -3.19 13.63 1.43
C ASP A 163 -2.91 12.62 2.56
N ILE A 164 -3.65 11.53 2.64
CA ILE A 164 -3.41 10.53 3.68
C ILE A 164 -2.22 9.64 3.35
N SER A 165 -1.49 9.22 4.37
CA SER A 165 -0.57 8.09 4.27
C SER A 165 -1.39 6.81 4.11
N VAL A 166 -0.97 5.96 3.20
CA VAL A 166 -1.58 4.66 2.93
C VAL A 166 -0.56 3.55 3.11
N THR A 167 -1.05 2.33 3.17
CA THR A 167 -0.21 1.15 3.34
C THR A 167 -0.32 0.23 2.15
N LEU A 168 0.83 -0.13 1.58
CA LEU A 168 0.94 -1.21 0.61
C LEU A 168 1.00 -2.54 1.38
N TRP A 169 0.04 -3.39 1.11
CA TRP A 169 -0.01 -4.76 1.59
C TRP A 169 0.52 -5.70 0.52
N ILE A 170 1.35 -6.65 0.93
CA ILE A 170 1.78 -7.74 0.07
C ILE A 170 1.32 -9.05 0.72
N LEU A 171 0.44 -9.76 0.02
CA LEU A 171 0.02 -11.10 0.39
C LEU A 171 0.68 -12.11 -0.54
N ASN A 172 1.10 -13.24 -0.01
CA ASN A 172 1.75 -14.30 -0.76
C ASN A 172 1.24 -15.67 -0.30
N ARG A 173 0.77 -16.50 -1.23
CA ARG A 173 0.28 -17.83 -0.90
C ARG A 173 1.39 -18.87 -0.72
N ASN A 174 2.60 -18.58 -1.21
CA ASN A 174 3.74 -19.48 -1.05
C ASN A 174 4.92 -18.74 -0.42
N LYS A 175 5.03 -18.84 0.89
CA LYS A 175 6.17 -18.31 1.67
C LYS A 175 7.21 -19.39 1.98
N LYS A 176 7.01 -20.63 1.51
CA LYS A 176 7.97 -21.73 1.69
C LYS A 176 9.24 -21.47 0.88
N GLN A 177 10.30 -22.15 1.26
CA GLN A 177 11.52 -22.16 0.45
C GLN A 177 11.23 -22.76 -0.93
N HIS A 178 11.58 -22.04 -1.98
CA HIS A 178 11.44 -22.51 -3.36
C HIS A 178 12.36 -21.75 -4.31
N GLU A 179 12.54 -22.27 -5.50
CA GLU A 179 13.22 -21.56 -6.58
C GLU A 179 12.18 -20.77 -7.40
N LYS A 180 12.54 -19.55 -7.77
CA LYS A 180 11.77 -18.69 -8.65
C LYS A 180 12.61 -18.29 -9.86
N GLU A 181 12.05 -18.38 -11.04
CA GLU A 181 12.66 -17.86 -12.26
C GLU A 181 12.34 -16.37 -12.41
N ILE A 182 13.36 -15.55 -12.59
CA ILE A 182 13.26 -14.12 -12.85
C ILE A 182 14.10 -13.82 -14.09
N GLY A 183 13.44 -13.68 -15.24
CA GLY A 183 14.12 -13.67 -16.54
C GLY A 183 14.89 -14.99 -16.75
N ASP A 184 16.15 -14.88 -17.10
CA ASP A 184 17.04 -16.03 -17.30
C ASP A 184 17.75 -16.52 -16.01
N THR A 185 17.42 -15.95 -14.86
CA THR A 185 18.09 -16.24 -13.59
C THR A 185 17.16 -17.02 -12.66
N LYS A 186 17.68 -18.09 -12.06
CA LYS A 186 17.00 -18.81 -10.98
C LYS A 186 17.45 -18.24 -9.64
N VAL A 187 16.48 -17.76 -8.86
CA VAL A 187 16.72 -17.22 -7.52
C VAL A 187 16.11 -18.19 -6.50
N LYS A 188 16.91 -18.56 -5.49
CA LYS A 188 16.41 -19.34 -4.36
C LYS A 188 15.83 -18.41 -3.31
N LEU A 189 14.54 -18.56 -3.05
CA LEU A 189 13.86 -17.85 -1.97
C LEU A 189 13.93 -18.67 -0.69
N ARG A 190 14.21 -18.01 0.43
CA ARG A 190 14.19 -18.66 1.74
C ARG A 190 12.77 -18.95 2.22
N GLY A 191 12.61 -19.85 3.16
CA GLY A 191 11.36 -19.99 3.91
C GLY A 191 11.10 -18.73 4.74
N ARG A 192 9.92 -18.14 4.59
CA ARG A 192 9.47 -16.93 5.29
C ARG A 192 8.15 -17.18 6.01
N GLU A 193 7.86 -18.46 6.22
CA GLU A 193 6.73 -18.86 7.05
C GLU A 193 6.93 -18.26 8.44
N ASP A 194 5.85 -17.81 9.04
CA ASP A 194 5.84 -17.18 10.36
C ASP A 194 6.69 -15.90 10.50
N GLU A 195 6.92 -15.21 9.39
CA GLU A 195 7.57 -13.88 9.37
C GLU A 195 6.74 -12.88 8.57
N ILE A 196 6.80 -11.61 8.98
CA ILE A 196 6.21 -10.47 8.25
C ILE A 196 7.25 -9.36 8.18
N LEU A 197 7.50 -8.85 6.97
CA LEU A 197 8.35 -7.68 6.80
C LEU A 197 7.51 -6.40 6.99
N PHE A 198 7.98 -5.53 7.87
CA PHE A 198 7.45 -4.17 8.03
C PHE A 198 8.43 -3.16 7.45
N MET A 199 7.94 -2.20 6.68
CA MET A 199 8.75 -1.07 6.19
C MET A 199 8.01 0.25 6.45
N ASP A 200 8.76 1.26 6.87
CA ASP A 200 8.27 2.62 7.06
C ASP A 200 8.96 3.57 6.08
N LEU A 201 8.21 4.02 5.07
CA LEU A 201 8.71 4.91 4.03
C LEU A 201 8.20 6.34 4.18
N ARG A 202 7.55 6.68 5.30
CA ARG A 202 6.92 8.00 5.50
C ARG A 202 7.89 9.17 5.40
N GLN A 203 9.16 8.94 5.69
CA GLN A 203 10.23 9.94 5.61
C GLN A 203 11.04 9.87 4.29
N ILE A 204 10.62 9.01 3.35
CA ILE A 204 11.29 8.81 2.07
C ILE A 204 10.43 9.44 0.97
N GLY A 205 11.09 10.01 -0.03
CA GLY A 205 10.45 10.63 -1.18
C GLY A 205 11.04 11.98 -1.49
N ILE A 206 10.78 12.46 -2.67
CA ILE A 206 11.18 13.78 -3.15
C ILE A 206 9.94 14.61 -3.48
N PRO A 207 9.97 15.93 -3.25
CA PRO A 207 8.89 16.79 -3.68
C PRO A 207 8.63 16.68 -5.19
N PHE A 208 7.35 16.55 -5.53
CA PHE A 208 6.87 16.54 -6.91
C PHE A 208 5.72 17.52 -7.04
N GLU A 209 5.82 18.45 -8.01
CA GLU A 209 4.96 19.61 -8.04
C GLU A 209 4.89 20.28 -6.65
N LYS A 210 4.15 21.30 -6.40
CA LYS A 210 4.26 22.10 -5.15
C LYS A 210 3.89 21.36 -3.85
N LYS A 211 3.12 20.25 -3.93
CA LYS A 211 2.53 19.61 -2.73
C LYS A 211 2.53 18.09 -2.73
N PHE A 212 3.01 17.46 -3.80
CA PHE A 212 3.03 16.02 -3.90
C PHE A 212 4.42 15.46 -3.60
N ILE A 213 4.45 14.18 -3.26
CA ILE A 213 5.68 13.42 -3.05
C ILE A 213 5.69 12.24 -4.02
N GLN A 214 6.84 11.96 -4.60
CA GLN A 214 7.09 10.75 -5.39
C GLN A 214 8.40 10.10 -4.95
N PHE A 215 8.58 8.84 -5.26
CA PHE A 215 9.89 8.19 -5.14
C PHE A 215 10.75 8.48 -6.36
N SER A 216 12.04 8.71 -6.15
CA SER A 216 13.04 8.64 -7.23
C SER A 216 13.31 7.19 -7.61
N ASP A 217 13.92 6.97 -8.79
CA ASP A 217 14.29 5.63 -9.24
C ASP A 217 15.24 4.94 -8.24
N ASP A 218 16.22 5.66 -7.70
CA ASP A 218 17.15 5.16 -6.67
C ASP A 218 16.42 4.74 -5.38
N GLN A 219 15.39 5.50 -4.98
CA GLN A 219 14.56 5.16 -3.82
C GLN A 219 13.72 3.91 -4.09
N VAL A 220 13.14 3.77 -5.27
CA VAL A 220 12.40 2.57 -5.69
C VAL A 220 13.34 1.36 -5.71
N GLU A 221 14.54 1.51 -6.28
CA GLU A 221 15.55 0.45 -6.30
C GLU A 221 15.95 0.02 -4.89
N ARG A 222 16.24 0.98 -4.00
CA ARG A 222 16.56 0.70 -2.60
C ARG A 222 15.45 -0.06 -1.89
N ILE A 223 14.19 0.35 -2.06
CA ILE A 223 13.02 -0.28 -1.45
C ILE A 223 12.86 -1.69 -1.98
N SER A 224 12.92 -1.86 -3.30
CA SER A 224 12.82 -3.16 -3.98
C SER A 224 13.95 -4.09 -3.55
N ASN A 225 15.18 -3.58 -3.48
CA ASN A 225 16.35 -4.36 -3.06
C ASN A 225 16.21 -4.82 -1.61
N THR A 226 15.76 -3.96 -0.69
CA THR A 226 15.50 -4.36 0.70
C THR A 226 14.50 -5.51 0.78
N PHE A 227 13.39 -5.44 0.02
CA PHE A 227 12.39 -6.50 -0.03
C PHE A 227 12.95 -7.79 -0.65
N ASN A 228 13.70 -7.69 -1.76
CA ASN A 228 14.30 -8.83 -2.45
C ASN A 228 15.37 -9.52 -1.58
N GLN A 229 16.25 -8.76 -0.94
CA GLN A 229 17.28 -9.30 -0.04
C GLN A 229 16.67 -10.02 1.17
N TRP A 230 15.54 -9.53 1.68
CA TRP A 230 14.79 -10.24 2.72
C TRP A 230 14.22 -11.58 2.23
N GLN A 231 13.86 -11.70 0.95
CA GLN A 231 13.28 -12.93 0.38
C GLN A 231 14.35 -13.96 -0.03
N ILE A 232 15.52 -13.55 -0.47
CA ILE A 232 16.57 -14.42 -1.02
C ILE A 232 17.22 -15.24 0.10
N GLN A 233 17.58 -16.51 -0.19
CA GLN A 233 18.14 -17.44 0.78
C GLN A 233 19.46 -16.95 1.39
N ASP A 234 20.34 -16.39 0.57
CA ASP A 234 21.64 -15.88 0.97
C ASP A 234 21.66 -14.33 0.92
N GLY A 235 20.50 -13.71 1.17
CA GLY A 235 20.34 -12.26 1.17
C GLY A 235 20.95 -11.61 2.41
N ASP A 236 21.37 -10.37 2.27
CA ASP A 236 22.03 -9.55 3.29
C ASP A 236 21.05 -8.63 4.07
N PHE A 237 19.80 -9.06 4.19
CA PHE A 237 18.80 -8.28 4.91
C PHE A 237 19.12 -8.18 6.40
N GLU A 238 19.13 -6.94 6.89
CA GLU A 238 19.21 -6.61 8.30
C GLU A 238 18.06 -5.66 8.69
N ASN A 239 17.60 -5.78 9.94
CA ASN A 239 16.65 -4.82 10.50
C ASN A 239 17.31 -3.44 10.60
N LYS A 240 16.62 -2.40 10.15
CA LYS A 240 17.12 -1.01 10.18
C LYS A 240 16.12 -0.13 10.93
N ALA A 241 16.59 0.53 11.99
CA ALA A 241 15.79 1.51 12.72
C ALA A 241 15.19 2.55 11.76
N GLU A 242 13.98 3.00 12.04
CA GLU A 242 13.21 3.97 11.26
C GLU A 242 12.91 3.56 9.80
N TYR A 243 13.21 2.32 9.40
CA TYR A 243 13.07 1.90 8.01
C TYR A 243 12.44 0.51 7.81
N SER A 244 13.04 -0.56 8.36
CA SER A 244 12.58 -1.93 8.09
C SER A 244 12.82 -2.87 9.26
N TYR A 245 11.87 -3.79 9.46
CA TYR A 245 11.94 -4.80 10.50
C TYR A 245 11.23 -6.08 10.07
N SER A 246 11.89 -7.23 10.23
CA SER A 246 11.29 -8.55 10.02
C SER A 246 10.82 -9.10 11.36
N ALA A 247 9.50 -9.12 11.58
CA ALA A 247 8.89 -9.62 12.80
C ALA A 247 8.55 -11.10 12.68
N LYS A 248 8.82 -11.87 13.73
CA LYS A 248 8.36 -13.25 13.86
C LYS A 248 6.89 -13.30 14.29
N LEU A 249 6.19 -14.39 13.94
CA LEU A 249 4.78 -14.58 14.27
C LEU A 249 4.51 -14.43 15.78
N ASP A 250 5.37 -14.99 16.64
CA ASP A 250 5.24 -14.86 18.09
C ASP A 250 5.24 -13.41 18.58
N GLU A 251 6.01 -12.54 17.93
CA GLU A 251 6.01 -11.12 18.22
C GLU A 251 4.72 -10.45 17.76
N VAL A 252 4.22 -10.83 16.58
CA VAL A 252 2.95 -10.32 16.05
C VAL A 252 1.77 -10.75 16.95
N ILE A 253 1.79 -11.98 17.47
CA ILE A 253 0.80 -12.47 18.44
C ILE A 253 0.85 -11.64 19.72
N LYS A 254 2.04 -11.40 20.29
CA LYS A 254 2.22 -10.56 21.50
C LYS A 254 1.73 -9.14 21.33
N LYS A 255 1.71 -8.62 20.10
CA LYS A 255 1.19 -7.29 19.72
C LYS A 255 -0.26 -7.35 19.22
N ASP A 256 -1.00 -8.38 19.61
CA ASP A 256 -2.43 -8.57 19.30
C ASP A 256 -2.74 -8.52 17.80
N TYR A 257 -1.92 -9.21 17.00
CA TYR A 257 -2.05 -9.28 15.54
C TYR A 257 -2.15 -7.90 14.86
N SER A 258 -1.63 -6.87 15.50
CA SER A 258 -1.55 -5.54 14.91
C SER A 258 -0.53 -5.53 13.77
N LEU A 259 -0.89 -4.96 12.62
CA LEU A 259 0.01 -4.81 11.48
C LEU A 259 0.57 -3.39 11.35
N VAL A 260 0.48 -2.59 12.41
CA VAL A 260 0.98 -1.20 12.43
C VAL A 260 2.51 -1.20 12.50
N PRO A 261 3.25 -0.75 11.47
CA PRO A 261 4.71 -0.84 11.42
C PRO A 261 5.44 -0.17 12.58
N SER A 262 4.92 0.95 13.09
CA SER A 262 5.53 1.65 14.24
C SER A 262 5.51 0.87 15.56
N LYS A 263 4.82 -0.27 15.63
CA LYS A 263 4.90 -1.19 16.77
C LYS A 263 6.10 -2.14 16.70
N TYR A 264 6.75 -2.23 15.56
CA TYR A 264 7.85 -3.17 15.27
C TYR A 264 9.17 -2.47 14.98
N ILE A 265 9.09 -1.42 14.17
CA ILE A 265 10.26 -0.65 13.76
C ILE A 265 10.66 0.29 14.91
N GLU A 266 11.90 0.19 15.34
CA GLU A 266 12.46 1.07 16.37
C GLU A 266 12.67 2.47 15.79
N PHE A 267 12.32 3.48 16.58
CA PHE A 267 12.62 4.87 16.27
C PHE A 267 13.81 5.32 17.12
N VAL A 268 14.76 5.98 16.46
CA VAL A 268 15.92 6.54 17.16
C VAL A 268 15.46 7.74 17.98
N ASN A 269 15.63 7.67 19.29
CA ASN A 269 15.40 8.81 20.16
C ASN A 269 16.53 9.82 19.95
N ARG A 270 16.27 10.83 19.13
CA ARG A 270 17.25 11.89 18.84
C ARG A 270 17.37 12.92 19.94
N ASP A 271 16.48 12.86 20.92
CA ASP A 271 16.41 13.83 22.02
C ASP A 271 17.19 13.39 23.28
N GLU A 272 17.73 12.17 23.32
CA GLU A 272 18.46 11.65 24.50
C GLU A 272 19.76 12.41 24.85
N ASN A 273 20.31 13.15 23.89
CA ASN A 273 21.55 13.93 24.08
C ASN A 273 21.37 15.44 23.85
N ILE A 274 20.12 15.92 23.76
CA ILE A 274 19.88 17.34 23.56
C ILE A 274 19.54 17.96 24.91
N ASP A 275 20.37 18.92 25.36
CA ASP A 275 20.04 19.77 26.48
C ASP A 275 18.72 20.50 26.15
N PHE A 276 17.72 20.30 27.00
CA PHE A 276 16.38 20.88 26.83
C PHE A 276 16.46 22.42 26.78
N ASP A 277 17.30 23.04 27.64
CA ASP A 277 17.42 24.48 27.71
C ASP A 277 18.12 25.06 26.47
N GLU A 278 19.11 24.35 25.93
CA GLU A 278 19.78 24.73 24.67
C GLU A 278 18.80 24.64 23.49
N LYS A 279 18.04 23.55 23.39
CA LYS A 279 17.03 23.36 22.32
C LYS A 279 15.91 24.39 22.41
N MET A 280 15.39 24.65 23.62
CA MET A 280 14.36 25.66 23.85
C MET A 280 14.86 27.07 23.53
N SER A 281 16.09 27.40 23.88
CA SER A 281 16.70 28.68 23.50
C SER A 281 16.83 28.83 21.99
N GLY A 282 17.26 27.80 21.31
CA GLY A 282 17.31 27.77 19.82
C GLY A 282 15.95 27.97 19.17
N LEU A 283 14.94 27.24 19.64
CA LEU A 283 13.55 27.37 19.15
C LEU A 283 12.95 28.74 19.46
N GLN A 284 13.28 29.35 20.59
CA GLN A 284 12.84 30.70 20.96
C GLN A 284 13.40 31.74 19.99
N ILE A 285 14.68 31.62 19.62
CA ILE A 285 15.33 32.50 18.64
C ILE A 285 14.65 32.36 17.29
N GLU A 286 14.50 31.12 16.80
CA GLU A 286 13.85 30.83 15.49
C GLU A 286 12.42 31.37 15.46
N LEU A 287 11.63 31.13 16.51
CA LEU A 287 10.28 31.66 16.61
C LEU A 287 10.26 33.20 16.57
N SER A 288 11.18 33.85 17.27
CA SER A 288 11.29 35.33 17.30
C SER A 288 11.59 35.87 15.90
N GLU A 289 12.49 35.23 15.15
CA GLU A 289 12.79 35.59 13.75
C GLU A 289 11.61 35.43 12.84
N LEU A 290 10.86 34.29 12.97
CA LEU A 290 9.66 34.03 12.18
C LEU A 290 8.54 35.03 12.45
N LEU A 291 8.34 35.40 13.72
CA LEU A 291 7.37 36.42 14.10
C LEU A 291 7.75 37.81 13.54
N GLN A 292 9.05 38.14 13.56
CA GLN A 292 9.52 39.39 12.93
C GLN A 292 9.26 39.40 11.41
N LYS A 293 9.59 38.31 10.70
CA LYS A 293 9.30 38.13 9.27
C LYS A 293 7.80 38.23 8.96
N GLN A 294 6.96 37.68 9.84
CA GLN A 294 5.50 37.79 9.72
C GLN A 294 5.04 39.25 9.79
N ILE A 295 5.55 40.02 10.77
CA ILE A 295 5.23 41.45 10.91
C ILE A 295 5.65 42.22 9.67
N GLU A 296 6.87 41.99 9.16
CA GLU A 296 7.37 42.63 7.94
C GLU A 296 6.52 42.30 6.72
N SER A 297 6.14 41.01 6.56
CA SER A 297 5.27 40.57 5.47
C SER A 297 3.89 41.20 5.55
N ASN A 298 3.30 41.29 6.75
CA ASN A 298 2.02 41.94 6.96
C ASN A 298 2.09 43.44 6.66
N ASN A 299 3.15 44.12 7.05
CA ASN A 299 3.35 45.54 6.74
C ASN A 299 3.49 45.77 5.23
N LYS A 300 4.28 44.94 4.53
CA LYS A 300 4.38 45.00 3.07
C LYS A 300 3.02 44.79 2.38
N LEU A 301 2.23 43.85 2.88
CA LEU A 301 0.90 43.61 2.36
C LEU A 301 -0.01 44.85 2.54
N ARG A 302 0.00 45.45 3.74
CA ARG A 302 -0.75 46.69 4.00
C ARG A 302 -0.32 47.84 3.10
N ASP A 303 0.98 48.02 2.89
CA ASP A 303 1.51 49.04 2.01
C ASP A 303 1.04 48.85 0.54
N VAL A 304 1.03 47.60 0.07
CA VAL A 304 0.51 47.28 -1.27
C VAL A 304 -0.97 47.64 -1.37
N PHE A 305 -1.81 47.28 -0.42
CA PHE A 305 -3.23 47.61 -0.44
C PHE A 305 -3.44 49.13 -0.36
N LYS A 306 -2.69 49.83 0.49
CA LYS A 306 -2.75 51.28 0.60
C LYS A 306 -2.39 51.97 -0.75
N ASN A 307 -1.35 51.45 -1.42
CA ASN A 307 -0.95 51.96 -2.74
C ASN A 307 -2.00 51.73 -3.84
N LEU A 308 -2.82 50.68 -3.66
CA LEU A 308 -3.93 50.35 -4.53
C LEU A 308 -5.23 51.10 -4.17
N GLY A 309 -5.23 51.93 -3.10
CA GLY A 309 -6.39 52.69 -2.64
C GLY A 309 -7.36 51.90 -1.74
N TYR A 310 -6.93 50.80 -1.16
CA TYR A 310 -7.73 50.01 -0.23
C TYR A 310 -7.13 50.11 1.18
N GLU A 311 -7.98 50.23 2.20
CA GLU A 311 -7.60 50.12 3.61
C GLU A 311 -7.91 48.69 4.14
N ILE A 312 -6.91 48.05 4.80
CA ILE A 312 -7.04 46.75 5.49
C ILE A 312 -6.43 46.80 6.91
#